data_b90e17048ee5d418fabc209d696a17b4
#
_entry.id   b90e17048ee5d418fabc209d696a17b4
#
_cell.length_a   1.000
_cell.length_b   1.000
_cell.length_c   1.000
_cell.angle_alpha   90.00
_cell.angle_beta   90.00
_cell.angle_gamma   90.00
#
_symmetry.space_group_name_H-M   'P 1'
#
loop_
_entity.id
_entity.type
_entity.pdbx_description
1 polymer ?
#
loop_
_entity_poly.entity_id
_entity_poly.type
_entity_poly.pdbx_seq_one_letter_code
_entity_poly.pdbx_strand_id
1 'polypeptide(L)'
;MGQVVKLSFGHFSKRDIADIEQVHRELSTRGLWGPLKIWKTDHAAYAAVFPPYHIDSVDPMFMIMREPSGVYYKTVANKIVVAGRTIGACLHASIDVHTPPMRQQG
;
A
#
# COMPACT_ATOMS: atom_id res chain seq x y z
N MET A 1 -7.56 -27.73 10.59
CA MET A 1 -8.15 -27.01 10.45
C MET A 1 -7.76 -25.75 10.85
N GLY A 2 -7.18 -25.44 11.80
CA GLY A 2 -6.82 -24.18 12.17
C GLY A 2 -5.84 -23.53 11.35
N GLN A 3 -5.13 -24.25 10.59
CA GLN A 3 -4.14 -23.68 9.83
C GLN A 3 -4.70 -22.79 8.81
N VAL A 4 -5.88 -22.97 8.39
CA VAL A 4 -6.42 -22.12 7.38
C VAL A 4 -6.56 -20.71 7.91
N VAL A 5 -6.95 -20.61 9.15
CA VAL A 5 -7.13 -19.34 9.75
C VAL A 5 -5.80 -18.67 9.94
N LYS A 6 -4.76 -19.44 10.34
CA LYS A 6 -3.53 -18.88 10.48
C LYS A 6 -3.00 -18.34 9.26
N LEU A 7 -3.25 -18.90 8.12
CA LEU A 7 -2.72 -18.44 6.89
C LEU A 7 -3.21 -17.05 6.52
N SER A 8 -4.34 -16.66 7.05
CA SER A 8 -4.81 -15.35 6.66
C SER A 8 -4.20 -14.26 7.47
N PHE A 9 -3.54 -14.59 8.58
CA PHE A 9 -2.94 -13.55 9.37
C PHE A 9 -1.72 -13.03 8.68
N GLY A 10 -1.52 -11.78 8.65
CA GLY A 10 -0.34 -11.21 8.07
C GLY A 10 -0.34 -11.16 6.57
N HIS A 11 -1.37 -11.67 5.93
CA HIS A 11 -1.42 -11.65 4.48
C HIS A 11 -2.60 -10.82 4.03
N PHE A 12 -2.49 -10.18 2.90
CA PHE A 12 -3.62 -9.45 2.34
C PHE A 12 -4.71 -10.45 1.96
N SER A 13 -5.94 -10.08 2.19
CA SER A 13 -7.05 -10.91 1.77
C SER A 13 -7.22 -10.73 0.27
N LYS A 14 -8.03 -11.54 -0.35
CA LYS A 14 -8.30 -11.41 -1.76
C LYS A 14 -8.93 -10.07 -2.04
N ARG A 15 -9.75 -9.59 -1.12
CA ARG A 15 -10.39 -8.31 -1.29
C ARG A 15 -9.38 -7.20 -1.21
N ASP A 16 -8.41 -7.32 -0.30
CA ASP A 16 -7.36 -6.32 -0.19
C ASP A 16 -6.60 -6.21 -1.50
N ILE A 17 -6.25 -7.34 -2.08
CA ILE A 17 -5.48 -7.35 -3.31
C ILE A 17 -6.32 -6.75 -4.43
N ALA A 18 -7.60 -7.08 -4.49
CA ALA A 18 -8.47 -6.52 -5.51
C ALA A 18 -8.56 -5.01 -5.39
N ASP A 19 -8.65 -4.52 -4.18
CA ASP A 19 -8.74 -3.08 -3.95
C ASP A 19 -7.45 -2.37 -4.34
N ILE A 20 -6.31 -2.95 -3.98
CA ILE A 20 -5.03 -2.39 -4.34
C ILE A 20 -4.88 -2.36 -5.86
N GLU A 21 -5.24 -3.45 -6.52
CA GLU A 21 -5.08 -3.53 -7.96
C GLU A 21 -6.01 -2.57 -8.69
N GLN A 22 -7.19 -2.38 -8.17
CA GLN A 22 -8.13 -1.48 -8.79
C GLN A 22 -7.63 -0.04 -8.73
N VAL A 23 -7.18 0.38 -7.57
CA VAL A 23 -6.66 1.73 -7.42
C VAL A 23 -5.39 1.90 -8.24
N HIS A 24 -4.55 0.87 -8.24
CA HIS A 24 -3.33 0.92 -9.01
C HIS A 24 -3.62 1.08 -10.51
N ARG A 25 -4.60 0.34 -11.01
CA ARG A 25 -4.93 0.42 -12.41
C ARG A 25 -5.42 1.82 -12.75
N GLU A 26 -6.24 2.38 -11.91
CA GLU A 26 -6.78 3.69 -12.14
C GLU A 26 -5.71 4.76 -12.11
N LEU A 27 -4.86 4.72 -11.10
CA LEU A 27 -3.85 5.77 -10.96
C LEU A 27 -2.67 5.58 -11.90
N SER A 28 -2.36 4.35 -12.26
CA SER A 28 -1.30 4.16 -13.22
C SER A 28 -1.71 4.59 -14.61
N THR A 29 -2.99 4.43 -14.95
CA THR A 29 -3.49 4.92 -16.22
C THR A 29 -3.36 6.44 -16.28
N ARG A 30 -3.46 7.09 -15.16
CA ARG A 30 -3.34 8.54 -15.11
C ARG A 30 -1.91 9.00 -14.96
N GLY A 31 -0.97 8.09 -14.99
CA GLY A 31 0.43 8.45 -14.88
C GLY A 31 0.89 8.83 -13.48
N LEU A 32 0.09 8.50 -12.48
CA LEU A 32 0.45 8.88 -11.11
C LEU A 32 1.20 7.79 -10.37
N TRP A 33 0.95 6.54 -10.71
CA TRP A 33 1.61 5.42 -10.06
C TRP A 33 2.35 4.58 -11.08
N GLY A 34 3.51 4.08 -10.72
CA GLY A 34 4.28 3.17 -11.55
C GLY A 34 4.02 1.74 -11.14
N PRO A 35 5.01 0.88 -11.25
CA PRO A 35 4.80 -0.54 -10.96
C PRO A 35 4.36 -0.82 -9.54
N LEU A 36 3.65 -1.92 -9.40
CA LEU A 36 3.17 -2.37 -8.11
C LEU A 36 3.78 -3.72 -7.84
N LYS A 37 4.29 -3.94 -6.63
CA LYS A 37 4.79 -5.23 -6.23
C LYS A 37 4.10 -5.65 -4.97
N ILE A 38 3.63 -6.88 -4.90
CA ILE A 38 2.98 -7.41 -3.71
C ILE A 38 3.70 -8.67 -3.29
N TRP A 39 4.08 -8.78 -2.04
CA TRP A 39 4.73 -9.98 -1.54
C TRP A 39 4.40 -10.17 -0.08
N LYS A 40 4.78 -11.28 0.48
CA LYS A 40 4.52 -11.56 1.87
C LYS A 40 5.70 -12.24 2.50
N THR A 41 5.81 -12.11 3.79
CA THR A 41 6.80 -12.83 4.58
C THR A 41 6.03 -13.62 5.62
N ASP A 42 6.74 -14.26 6.51
CA ASP A 42 6.08 -15.00 7.60
C ASP A 42 5.38 -14.06 8.53
N HIS A 43 5.74 -12.80 8.53
CA HIS A 43 5.22 -11.87 9.50
C HIS A 43 4.23 -10.86 8.96
N ALA A 44 4.26 -10.56 7.70
CA ALA A 44 3.41 -9.50 7.19
C ALA A 44 3.27 -9.57 5.69
N ALA A 45 2.29 -8.84 5.16
CA ALA A 45 2.12 -8.71 3.73
C ALA A 45 2.49 -7.28 3.35
N TYR A 46 3.03 -7.12 2.15
CA TYR A 46 3.53 -5.84 1.70
C TYR A 46 3.08 -5.53 0.29
N ALA A 47 2.79 -4.27 0.02
CA ALA A 47 2.52 -3.79 -1.33
C ALA A 47 3.31 -2.52 -1.51
N ALA A 48 4.11 -2.45 -2.55
CA ALA A 48 4.96 -1.29 -2.82
C ALA A 48 4.58 -0.71 -4.16
N VAL A 49 4.45 0.60 -4.24
CA VAL A 49 4.14 1.29 -5.47
C VAL A 49 5.33 2.17 -5.82
N PHE A 50 5.83 2.03 -7.04
CA PHE A 50 7.02 2.74 -7.46
C PHE A 50 6.68 3.94 -8.34
N PRO A 51 7.59 4.86 -8.47
CA PRO A 51 7.32 6.04 -9.29
C PRO A 51 7.06 5.68 -10.74
N PRO A 52 6.21 6.40 -11.42
CA PRO A 52 5.85 6.06 -12.78
C PRO A 52 6.92 6.34 -13.79
N TYR A 53 7.85 7.26 -13.45
CA TYR A 53 8.75 7.62 -14.49
C TYR A 53 10.10 7.16 -14.25
N HIS A 54 10.54 6.49 -13.28
CA HIS A 54 11.78 6.27 -13.02
C HIS A 54 12.36 5.17 -13.46
N ILE A 55 13.21 4.96 -13.75
CA ILE A 55 13.83 3.98 -14.24
C ILE A 55 14.67 3.28 -13.38
N ASP A 56 15.58 3.80 -12.72
CA ASP A 56 16.47 3.13 -11.91
C ASP A 56 16.15 3.27 -10.48
N SER A 57 15.04 3.81 -10.10
CA SER A 57 14.75 4.02 -8.73
C SER A 57 14.50 2.73 -8.06
N VAL A 58 15.12 2.49 -6.95
CA VAL A 58 14.88 1.30 -6.23
C VAL A 58 13.95 1.56 -5.08
N ASP A 59 13.64 2.81 -4.80
CA ASP A 59 12.79 3.13 -3.68
C ASP A 59 11.36 3.32 -4.09
N PRO A 60 10.43 2.68 -3.42
CA PRO A 60 9.02 2.88 -3.74
C PRO A 60 8.55 4.25 -3.30
N MET A 61 7.49 4.73 -3.92
CA MET A 61 6.88 5.97 -3.48
C MET A 61 6.28 5.76 -2.10
N PHE A 62 5.71 4.59 -1.87
CA PHE A 62 5.19 4.25 -0.57
C PHE A 62 4.98 2.74 -0.50
N MET A 63 4.84 2.24 0.70
CA MET A 63 4.53 0.83 0.90
C MET A 63 3.36 0.70 1.84
N ILE A 64 2.56 -0.33 1.66
CA ILE A 64 1.50 -0.65 2.58
C ILE A 64 1.84 -2.01 3.17
N MET A 65 1.75 -2.13 4.49
CA MET A 65 2.04 -3.36 5.18
C MET A 65 0.84 -3.76 6.00
N ARG A 66 0.51 -5.03 5.99
CA ARG A 66 -0.53 -5.53 6.88
C ARG A 66 0.11 -6.47 7.88
N GLU A 67 -0.08 -6.19 9.15
CA GLU A 67 0.44 -7.02 10.20
C GLU A 67 -0.52 -8.14 10.57
N PRO A 68 -0.05 -9.19 11.24
CA PRO A 68 -0.93 -10.28 11.65
C PRO A 68 -2.09 -9.80 12.52
N SER A 69 -1.91 -8.70 13.21
CA SER A 69 -2.98 -8.17 14.04
C SER A 69 -4.12 -7.61 13.21
N GLY A 70 -3.93 -7.43 11.92
CA GLY A 70 -4.96 -6.86 11.08
C GLY A 70 -4.82 -5.36 10.90
N VAL A 71 -3.77 -4.78 11.40
CA VAL A 71 -3.54 -3.35 11.23
C VAL A 71 -2.76 -3.13 9.95
N TYR A 72 -3.15 -2.13 9.21
CA TYR A 72 -2.49 -1.76 7.98
C TYR A 72 -1.70 -0.48 8.21
N TYR A 73 -0.50 -0.43 7.66
CA TYR A 73 0.33 0.75 7.78
C TYR A 73 0.74 1.20 6.40
N LYS A 74 0.81 2.51 6.20
CA LYS A 74 1.40 3.04 4.99
C LYS A 74 2.68 3.73 5.38
N THR A 75 3.77 3.43 4.69
CA THR A 75 5.06 4.06 4.99
C THR A 75 5.57 4.81 3.78
N VAL A 76 6.21 5.93 4.03
CA VAL A 76 6.87 6.71 3.01
C VAL A 76 8.25 6.99 3.56
N ALA A 77 9.27 6.64 2.80
CA ALA A 77 10.66 6.82 3.24
C ALA A 77 10.90 6.19 4.61
N ASN A 78 10.35 4.99 4.77
CA ASN A 78 10.52 4.23 5.99
C ASN A 78 9.85 4.81 7.23
N LYS A 79 8.96 5.77 7.04
CA LYS A 79 8.23 6.32 8.17
C LYS A 79 6.77 6.01 8.02
N ILE A 80 6.12 5.61 9.10
CA ILE A 80 4.71 5.31 9.06
C ILE A 80 3.94 6.62 8.98
N VAL A 81 3.15 6.78 7.93
CA VAL A 81 2.37 8.00 7.76
C VAL A 81 0.88 7.75 7.95
N VAL A 82 0.44 6.51 7.88
CA VAL A 82 -0.96 6.17 8.10
C VAL A 82 -1.03 4.83 8.79
N ALA A 83 -1.95 4.66 9.70
CA ALA A 83 -2.22 3.36 10.30
C ALA A 83 -3.73 3.23 10.37
N GLY A 84 -4.25 2.07 10.07
CA GLY A 84 -5.69 1.87 10.10
C GLY A 84 -6.06 0.42 10.06
N ARG A 85 -7.34 0.15 10.06
CA ARG A 85 -7.81 -1.21 10.08
C ARG A 85 -8.34 -1.68 8.74
N THR A 86 -8.25 -0.88 7.72
CA THR A 86 -8.68 -1.28 6.39
C THR A 86 -7.63 -0.85 5.40
N ILE A 87 -7.58 -1.57 4.28
CA ILE A 87 -6.65 -1.23 3.23
C ILE A 87 -7.05 0.11 2.63
N GLY A 88 -8.35 0.41 2.65
CA GLY A 88 -8.83 1.67 2.10
C GLY A 88 -8.24 2.88 2.79
N ALA A 89 -8.02 2.78 4.08
CA ALA A 89 -7.44 3.91 4.80
C ALA A 89 -6.08 4.28 4.23
N CYS A 90 -5.28 3.28 3.89
CA CYS A 90 -3.97 3.54 3.32
C CYS A 90 -4.06 3.97 1.87
N LEU A 91 -5.00 3.42 1.11
CA LEU A 91 -5.13 3.77 -0.28
C LEU A 91 -5.64 5.21 -0.45
N HIS A 92 -6.60 5.60 0.36
CA HIS A 92 -7.12 6.95 0.28
C HIS A 92 -6.09 7.97 0.75
N ALA A 93 -5.36 7.63 1.76
CA ALA A 93 -4.34 8.53 2.23
C ALA A 93 -3.27 8.73 1.17
N SER A 94 -3.03 7.70 0.36
CA SER A 94 -2.06 7.84 -0.70
C SER A 94 -2.50 8.90 -1.69
N ILE A 95 -3.76 8.95 -1.98
CA ILE A 95 -4.27 9.91 -2.92
C ILE A 95 -4.17 11.30 -2.32
N ASP A 96 -4.48 11.41 -1.06
CA ASP A 96 -4.41 12.69 -0.40
C ASP A 96 -3.00 13.23 -0.33
N VAL A 97 -2.06 12.37 -0.13
CA VAL A 97 -0.69 12.80 -0.02
C VAL A 97 -0.24 13.45 -1.31
N HIS A 98 -0.78 13.03 -2.42
CA HIS A 98 -0.36 13.60 -3.66
C HIS A 98 -1.03 14.92 -3.93
N THR A 99 -2.17 15.22 -3.37
CA THR A 99 -2.82 16.39 -3.73
C THR A 99 -2.48 17.47 -2.86
N PRO A 100 -2.41 17.33 -1.64
CA PRO A 100 -2.30 18.42 -0.85
C PRO A 100 -1.13 19.12 -0.66
N PRO A 101 -0.12 18.89 -1.25
CA PRO A 101 1.04 19.53 -0.95
C PRO A 101 0.82 20.88 -0.68
N MET A 102 0.11 21.46 -1.26
CA MET A 102 0.06 22.74 -1.18
C MET A 102 -0.78 23.14 -0.17
N ARG A 103 -1.64 22.50 0.22
CA ARG A 103 -2.43 23.02 0.94
C ARG A 103 -1.97 23.19 2.19
N GLN A 104 -1.07 22.61 2.65
CA GLN A 104 -0.69 22.72 3.79
C GLN A 104 -0.14 23.88 4.10
N GLN A 105 0.32 24.38 3.55
CA GLN A 105 0.86 25.45 3.84
C GLN A 105 0.03 26.34 3.89
N GLY A 106 -0.72 26.16 3.58
CA GLY A 106 -1.62 27.05 3.63
C GLY A 106 -1.86 27.56 4.32
#